data_69987b54ec013b206f3f5a022d8d2119
#
_entry.id   69987b54ec013b206f3f5a022d8d2119
#
_cell.length_a   1.000
_cell.length_b   1.000
_cell.length_c   1.000
_cell.angle_alpha   90.00
_cell.angle_beta   90.00
_cell.angle_gamma   90.00
#
_symmetry.space_group_name_H-M   'P 1'
#
loop_
_entity.id
_entity.type
_entity.pdbx_description
1 polymer ?
#
loop_
_entity_poly.entity_id
_entity_poly.type
_entity_poly.pdbx_seq_one_letter_code
_entity_poly.pdbx_strand_id
1 'polypeptide(L)'
;MNKKKVFWNIWSSYAIYYFGKVNLSIVVPALLATYKNLNLYSVGLVSSGFFFAYTLGQFLHGQISEKYNPFVYISIGLIGSAIMNVILGFSAGFFIILFVGELMDGFFQSMGWSSCVRANAIIQKDKDREKFSTILGTSYQIGNSVAWLVSAFAVGRWGWQAGFWVASIFLFTRGILLLITKPKLEIHPPQKMKAQIKNTLSFPIVLTGLSLCLLNMVRYGVITWIPLYLFESQNLAVKQMGKVGLNVCFIPVAGVLGTLAYNKIKINRDVLTIIFLLLLAISVAFLPFVKGLLSTTILLLGGFFLYGPHVFLVTTFPTRFVDKQVVAASTGFIDGMGYIGTVLIGLIVPFLVTLSGGKWTNVFFFWAVISVFVAVIVTIVYITSFKDKTIDFLRINNKR
;
A
#
# COMPACT_ATOMS: atom_id res chain seq x y z
N MET A 1 21.62 -13.64 20.19
CA MET A 1 20.77 -12.58 19.59
C MET A 1 19.30 -12.82 20.00
N ASN A 2 18.65 -11.85 20.62
CA ASN A 2 17.22 -11.97 20.96
C ASN A 2 16.37 -11.75 19.71
N LYS A 3 15.91 -12.84 19.07
CA LYS A 3 15.15 -12.81 17.81
C LYS A 3 13.87 -11.98 17.88
N LYS A 4 13.17 -11.98 19.03
CA LYS A 4 11.96 -11.17 19.25
C LYS A 4 12.30 -9.67 19.22
N LYS A 5 13.37 -9.23 19.88
CA LYS A 5 13.81 -7.83 19.87
C LYS A 5 14.18 -7.37 18.45
N VAL A 6 14.88 -8.21 17.70
CA VAL A 6 15.27 -7.90 16.32
C VAL A 6 14.03 -7.85 15.40
N PHE A 7 13.08 -8.75 15.57
CA PHE A 7 11.82 -8.72 14.83
C PHE A 7 11.04 -7.41 15.07
N TRP A 8 10.89 -6.99 16.32
CA TRP A 8 10.20 -5.72 16.62
C TRP A 8 10.95 -4.49 16.10
N ASN A 9 12.27 -4.57 15.98
CA ASN A 9 13.06 -3.55 15.29
C ASN A 9 12.71 -3.48 13.80
N ILE A 10 12.54 -4.60 13.10
CA ILE A 10 12.12 -4.63 11.70
C ILE A 10 10.69 -4.11 11.56
N TRP A 11 9.78 -4.62 12.38
CA TRP A 11 8.37 -4.25 12.36
C TRP A 11 8.18 -2.73 12.56
N SER A 12 8.81 -2.16 13.60
CA SER A 12 8.72 -0.73 13.86
C SER A 12 9.42 0.12 12.80
N SER A 13 10.50 -0.36 12.18
CA SER A 13 11.12 0.34 11.06
C SER A 13 10.17 0.46 9.88
N TYR A 14 9.46 -0.62 9.53
CA TYR A 14 8.52 -0.56 8.43
C TYR A 14 7.26 0.25 8.76
N ALA A 15 6.80 0.23 10.00
CA ALA A 15 5.74 1.11 10.47
C ALA A 15 6.13 2.60 10.34
N ILE A 16 7.37 2.95 10.67
CA ILE A 16 7.88 4.33 10.56
C ILE A 16 8.06 4.78 9.10
N TYR A 17 8.37 3.88 8.17
CA TYR A 17 8.38 4.23 6.73
C TYR A 17 7.08 4.91 6.27
N TYR A 18 5.94 4.56 6.89
CA TYR A 18 4.66 5.15 6.52
C TYR A 18 4.52 6.62 6.85
N PHE A 19 5.36 7.17 7.74
CA PHE A 19 5.40 8.62 7.98
C PHE A 19 5.82 9.40 6.73
N GLY A 20 6.77 8.91 5.92
CA GLY A 20 7.13 9.51 4.64
C GLY A 20 6.22 9.07 3.48
N LYS A 21 5.54 7.93 3.60
CA LYS A 21 4.73 7.39 2.49
C LYS A 21 3.34 8.01 2.37
N VAL A 22 2.75 8.46 3.47
CA VAL A 22 1.35 8.91 3.49
C VAL A 22 1.17 10.35 3.98
N ASN A 23 2.23 11.01 4.45
CA ASN A 23 2.17 12.39 4.94
C ASN A 23 1.71 13.37 3.85
N LEU A 24 2.13 13.20 2.59
CA LEU A 24 1.68 14.04 1.48
C LEU A 24 0.15 14.10 1.43
N SER A 25 -0.56 12.98 1.59
CA SER A 25 -2.03 12.96 1.55
C SER A 25 -2.68 13.84 2.63
N ILE A 26 -2.03 14.02 3.77
CA ILE A 26 -2.47 14.90 4.86
C ILE A 26 -2.05 16.35 4.62
N VAL A 27 -0.93 16.56 3.95
CA VAL A 27 -0.39 17.90 3.66
C VAL A 27 -1.14 18.56 2.50
N VAL A 28 -1.60 17.78 1.52
CA VAL A 28 -2.28 18.25 0.30
C VAL A 28 -3.41 19.25 0.55
N PRO A 29 -4.38 19.04 1.47
CA PRO A 29 -5.42 20.02 1.73
C PRO A 29 -4.87 21.39 2.11
N ALA A 30 -3.83 21.41 2.95
CA ALA A 30 -3.21 22.66 3.40
C ALA A 30 -2.34 23.31 2.31
N LEU A 31 -1.67 22.52 1.45
CA LEU A 31 -0.94 23.05 0.28
C LEU A 31 -1.88 23.73 -0.70
N LEU A 32 -2.98 23.08 -1.07
CA LEU A 32 -3.97 23.66 -2.01
C LEU A 32 -4.67 24.90 -1.43
N ALA A 33 -4.89 24.93 -0.11
CA ALA A 33 -5.43 26.12 0.55
C ALA A 33 -4.43 27.30 0.60
N THR A 34 -3.12 27.01 0.59
CA THR A 34 -2.06 28.02 0.73
C THR A 34 -1.58 28.54 -0.63
N TYR A 35 -1.44 27.67 -1.62
CA TYR A 35 -0.77 27.98 -2.89
C TYR A 35 -1.73 27.87 -4.08
N LYS A 36 -2.09 29.02 -4.67
CA LYS A 36 -3.00 29.11 -5.83
C LYS A 36 -2.42 28.53 -7.12
N ASN A 37 -1.11 28.39 -7.22
CA ASN A 37 -0.41 27.78 -8.35
C ASN A 37 -0.40 26.25 -8.32
N LEU A 38 -0.82 25.65 -7.21
CA LEU A 38 -1.03 24.21 -7.11
C LEU A 38 -2.52 23.87 -7.32
N ASN A 39 -2.78 22.78 -8.01
CA ASN A 39 -4.11 22.26 -8.26
C ASN A 39 -4.14 20.74 -8.11
N LEU A 40 -5.31 20.12 -8.28
CA LEU A 40 -5.47 18.68 -8.14
C LEU A 40 -4.56 17.89 -9.10
N TYR A 41 -4.36 18.36 -10.32
CA TYR A 41 -3.49 17.70 -11.29
C TYR A 41 -2.01 17.76 -10.88
N SER A 42 -1.53 18.90 -10.40
CA SER A 42 -0.16 19.03 -9.93
C SER A 42 0.11 18.09 -8.75
N VAL A 43 -0.80 18.02 -7.78
CA VAL A 43 -0.70 17.10 -6.64
C VAL A 43 -0.81 15.63 -7.08
N GLY A 44 -1.72 15.35 -8.00
CA GLY A 44 -1.87 14.01 -8.58
C GLY A 44 -0.60 13.56 -9.30
N LEU A 45 0.04 14.44 -10.07
CA LEU A 45 1.30 14.16 -10.74
C LEU A 45 2.44 13.92 -9.74
N VAL A 46 2.50 14.70 -8.66
CA VAL A 46 3.46 14.51 -7.56
C VAL A 46 3.29 13.13 -6.91
N SER A 47 2.06 12.75 -6.56
CA SER A 47 1.77 11.43 -6.01
C SER A 47 2.11 10.30 -6.99
N SER A 48 1.78 10.47 -8.27
CA SER A 48 2.15 9.51 -9.33
C SER A 48 3.66 9.37 -9.48
N GLY A 49 4.41 10.48 -9.40
CA GLY A 49 5.88 10.50 -9.43
C GLY A 49 6.50 9.71 -8.26
N PHE A 50 5.98 9.90 -7.04
CA PHE A 50 6.39 9.10 -5.87
C PHE A 50 6.20 7.60 -6.12
N PHE A 51 5.00 7.17 -6.52
CA PHE A 51 4.72 5.75 -6.73
C PHE A 51 5.41 5.18 -7.96
N PHE A 52 5.68 5.97 -8.99
CA PHE A 52 6.49 5.57 -10.14
C PHE A 52 7.93 5.25 -9.71
N ALA A 53 8.58 6.17 -9.00
CA ALA A 53 9.93 5.93 -8.48
C ALA A 53 9.96 4.77 -7.46
N TYR A 54 8.93 4.66 -6.62
CA TYR A 54 8.76 3.54 -5.70
C TYR A 54 8.67 2.20 -6.44
N THR A 55 7.90 2.12 -7.53
CA THR A 55 7.76 0.91 -8.35
C THR A 55 9.08 0.50 -8.98
N LEU A 56 9.76 1.43 -9.65
CA LEU A 56 11.09 1.16 -10.24
C LEU A 56 12.09 0.76 -9.16
N GLY A 57 12.07 1.47 -8.03
CA GLY A 57 12.93 1.18 -6.91
C GLY A 57 12.71 -0.21 -6.33
N GLN A 58 11.48 -0.71 -6.25
CA GLN A 58 11.18 -2.07 -5.78
C GLN A 58 11.91 -3.15 -6.60
N PHE A 59 11.94 -3.01 -7.92
CA PHE A 59 12.68 -3.95 -8.78
C PHE A 59 14.19 -3.87 -8.56
N LEU A 60 14.74 -2.66 -8.47
CA LEU A 60 16.17 -2.43 -8.26
C LEU A 60 16.61 -2.88 -6.87
N HIS A 61 15.92 -2.41 -5.84
CA HIS A 61 16.29 -2.66 -4.45
C HIS A 61 16.00 -4.09 -4.00
N GLY A 62 15.01 -4.75 -4.61
CA GLY A 62 14.80 -6.19 -4.40
C GLY A 62 16.07 -7.00 -4.69
N GLN A 63 16.75 -6.71 -5.82
CA GLN A 63 17.98 -7.40 -6.23
C GLN A 63 19.21 -6.90 -5.46
N ILE A 64 19.35 -5.58 -5.29
CA ILE A 64 20.52 -4.98 -4.65
C ILE A 64 20.55 -5.34 -3.16
N SER A 65 19.41 -5.33 -2.49
CA SER A 65 19.32 -5.64 -1.05
C SER A 65 19.82 -7.05 -0.70
N GLU A 66 19.83 -7.99 -1.66
CA GLU A 66 20.36 -9.33 -1.44
C GLU A 66 21.86 -9.37 -1.19
N LYS A 67 22.61 -8.37 -1.68
CA LYS A 67 24.06 -8.29 -1.57
C LYS A 67 24.51 -7.61 -0.28
N TYR A 68 23.66 -6.87 0.40
CA TYR A 68 24.01 -6.02 1.54
C TYR A 68 23.29 -6.45 2.82
N ASN A 69 23.77 -5.95 3.97
CA ASN A 69 23.08 -6.15 5.24
C ASN A 69 21.68 -5.47 5.19
N PRO A 70 20.58 -6.21 5.33
CA PRO A 70 19.24 -5.64 5.17
C PRO A 70 18.93 -4.54 6.19
N PHE A 71 19.50 -4.59 7.39
CA PHE A 71 19.32 -3.55 8.41
C PHE A 71 19.98 -2.23 8.02
N VAL A 72 21.17 -2.28 7.42
CA VAL A 72 21.84 -1.09 6.87
C VAL A 72 21.01 -0.53 5.72
N TYR A 73 20.51 -1.40 4.86
CA TYR A 73 19.74 -1.01 3.68
C TYR A 73 18.40 -0.36 4.06
N ILE A 74 17.69 -0.91 5.04
CA ILE A 74 16.49 -0.28 5.64
C ILE A 74 16.85 1.11 6.20
N SER A 75 17.98 1.24 6.90
CA SER A 75 18.38 2.50 7.51
C SER A 75 18.71 3.56 6.47
N ILE A 76 19.39 3.20 5.36
CA ILE A 76 19.69 4.12 4.24
C ILE A 76 18.37 4.65 3.66
N GLY A 77 17.39 3.78 3.42
CA GLY A 77 16.07 4.19 2.94
C GLY A 77 15.35 5.15 3.90
N LEU A 78 15.36 4.85 5.21
CA LEU A 78 14.77 5.72 6.25
C LEU A 78 15.45 7.09 6.31
N ILE A 79 16.78 7.13 6.30
CA ILE A 79 17.54 8.40 6.38
C ILE A 79 17.40 9.18 5.08
N GLY A 80 17.45 8.53 3.91
CA GLY A 80 17.24 9.18 2.61
C GLY A 80 15.84 9.80 2.51
N SER A 81 14.82 9.05 2.91
CA SER A 81 13.45 9.56 3.01
C SER A 81 13.34 10.72 3.99
N ALA A 82 14.02 10.67 5.14
CA ALA A 82 14.05 11.77 6.10
C ALA A 82 14.62 13.05 5.49
N ILE A 83 15.73 12.95 4.76
CA ILE A 83 16.37 14.09 4.09
C ILE A 83 15.41 14.69 3.04
N MET A 84 14.75 13.86 2.24
CA MET A 84 13.75 14.36 1.27
C MET A 84 12.61 15.08 1.96
N ASN A 85 12.10 14.56 3.08
CA ASN A 85 11.05 15.20 3.85
C ASN A 85 11.49 16.53 4.49
N VAL A 86 12.76 16.70 4.87
CA VAL A 86 13.29 18.03 5.26
C VAL A 86 13.21 19.01 4.08
N ILE A 87 13.70 18.61 2.91
CA ILE A 87 13.69 19.44 1.69
C ILE A 87 12.25 19.81 1.30
N LEU A 88 11.33 18.84 1.32
CA LEU A 88 9.92 19.05 1.03
C LEU A 88 9.26 20.06 1.98
N GLY A 89 9.60 20.04 3.25
CA GLY A 89 9.12 21.00 4.23
C GLY A 89 9.58 22.45 3.95
N PHE A 90 10.65 22.64 3.16
CA PHE A 90 11.11 23.95 2.69
C PHE A 90 10.70 24.26 1.24
N SER A 91 9.95 23.39 0.56
CA SER A 91 9.63 23.50 -0.88
C SER A 91 8.77 24.73 -1.22
N ALA A 92 8.09 25.32 -0.23
CA ALA A 92 7.39 26.59 -0.33
C ALA A 92 6.47 26.74 -1.56
N GLY A 93 5.81 25.65 -1.99
CA GLY A 93 4.88 25.68 -3.12
C GLY A 93 5.52 25.65 -4.51
N PHE A 94 6.84 25.46 -4.62
CA PHE A 94 7.49 25.22 -5.90
C PHE A 94 7.20 23.80 -6.39
N PHE A 95 6.36 23.69 -7.43
CA PHE A 95 5.94 22.40 -7.99
C PHE A 95 7.12 21.48 -8.34
N ILE A 96 8.16 22.00 -8.98
CA ILE A 96 9.35 21.22 -9.39
C ILE A 96 10.04 20.59 -8.18
N ILE A 97 10.21 21.36 -7.08
CA ILE A 97 10.86 20.85 -5.86
C ILE A 97 9.97 19.80 -5.19
N LEU A 98 8.66 20.06 -5.13
CA LEU A 98 7.69 19.11 -4.60
C LEU A 98 7.70 17.80 -5.40
N PHE A 99 7.67 17.88 -6.73
CA PHE A 99 7.67 16.72 -7.64
C PHE A 99 8.96 15.91 -7.54
N VAL A 100 10.12 16.56 -7.66
CA VAL A 100 11.42 15.88 -7.60
C VAL A 100 11.70 15.32 -6.20
N GLY A 101 11.35 16.06 -5.16
CA GLY A 101 11.50 15.62 -3.78
C GLY A 101 10.67 14.38 -3.46
N GLU A 102 9.39 14.35 -3.87
CA GLU A 102 8.53 13.17 -3.70
C GLU A 102 8.96 11.99 -4.57
N LEU A 103 9.43 12.24 -5.80
CA LEU A 103 10.00 11.20 -6.65
C LEU A 103 11.23 10.55 -5.99
N MET A 104 12.14 11.34 -5.44
CA MET A 104 13.32 10.84 -4.71
C MET A 104 12.91 10.17 -3.38
N ASP A 105 11.91 10.69 -2.68
CA ASP A 105 11.37 10.04 -1.49
C ASP A 105 10.81 8.66 -1.83
N GLY A 106 10.01 8.53 -2.89
CA GLY A 106 9.52 7.25 -3.39
C GLY A 106 10.63 6.24 -3.66
N PHE A 107 11.75 6.69 -4.24
CA PHE A 107 12.92 5.84 -4.46
C PHE A 107 13.52 5.33 -3.14
N PHE A 108 13.75 6.19 -2.14
CA PHE A 108 14.23 5.77 -0.82
C PHE A 108 13.23 4.90 -0.06
N GLN A 109 11.95 5.21 -0.15
CA GLN A 109 10.86 4.44 0.46
C GLN A 109 10.80 3.00 -0.06
N SER A 110 11.15 2.77 -1.32
CA SER A 110 11.14 1.43 -1.93
C SER A 110 12.20 0.47 -1.37
N MET A 111 13.22 0.98 -0.68
CA MET A 111 14.22 0.17 0.04
C MET A 111 13.63 -0.60 1.23
N GLY A 112 12.44 -0.20 1.72
CA GLY A 112 11.89 -0.66 2.99
C GLY A 112 11.37 -2.09 2.96
N TRP A 113 10.37 -2.39 2.12
CA TRP A 113 9.60 -3.64 2.23
C TRP A 113 10.43 -4.89 1.94
N SER A 114 11.07 -4.96 0.79
CA SER A 114 11.91 -6.10 0.39
C SER A 114 12.98 -6.41 1.42
N SER A 115 13.63 -5.37 1.94
CA SER A 115 14.67 -5.51 2.97
C SER A 115 14.12 -5.97 4.33
N CYS A 116 12.93 -5.51 4.72
CA CYS A 116 12.26 -5.97 5.95
C CYS A 116 11.84 -7.44 5.84
N VAL A 117 11.28 -7.85 4.70
CA VAL A 117 10.91 -9.25 4.44
C VAL A 117 12.15 -10.14 4.46
N ARG A 118 13.23 -9.72 3.81
CA ARG A 118 14.51 -10.46 3.84
C ARG A 118 15.10 -10.54 5.23
N ALA A 119 15.15 -9.43 5.99
CA ALA A 119 15.63 -9.43 7.37
C ALA A 119 14.82 -10.41 8.24
N ASN A 120 13.49 -10.41 8.09
CA ASN A 120 12.61 -11.36 8.79
C ASN A 120 12.94 -12.82 8.39
N ALA A 121 13.13 -13.10 7.11
CA ALA A 121 13.47 -14.43 6.62
C ALA A 121 14.80 -14.97 7.16
N ILE A 122 15.81 -14.09 7.32
CA ILE A 122 17.13 -14.46 7.88
C ILE A 122 17.05 -14.79 9.36
N ILE A 123 16.24 -14.07 10.15
CA ILE A 123 16.20 -14.24 11.60
C ILE A 123 15.26 -15.35 12.05
N GLN A 124 14.20 -15.65 11.30
CA GLN A 124 13.20 -16.64 11.71
C GLN A 124 13.57 -18.05 11.24
N LYS A 125 13.23 -19.06 12.06
CA LYS A 125 13.25 -20.45 11.65
C LYS A 125 12.10 -20.70 10.67
N ASP A 126 12.25 -21.68 9.76
CA ASP A 126 11.24 -21.96 8.72
C ASP A 126 9.82 -22.17 9.29
N LYS A 127 9.70 -22.89 10.41
CA LYS A 127 8.42 -23.13 11.09
C LYS A 127 7.72 -21.88 11.63
N ASP A 128 8.47 -20.81 11.92
CA ASP A 128 7.96 -19.59 12.52
C ASP A 128 7.82 -18.46 11.48
N ARG A 129 8.41 -18.64 10.29
CA ARG A 129 8.52 -17.60 9.23
C ARG A 129 7.17 -17.07 8.79
N GLU A 130 6.21 -17.95 8.54
CA GLU A 130 4.86 -17.57 8.10
C GLU A 130 4.16 -16.70 9.16
N LYS A 131 4.17 -17.11 10.42
CA LYS A 131 3.59 -16.36 11.55
C LYS A 131 4.19 -14.96 11.66
N PHE A 132 5.52 -14.85 11.64
CA PHE A 132 6.18 -13.55 11.76
C PHE A 132 6.02 -12.70 10.52
N SER A 133 5.90 -13.27 9.32
CA SER A 133 5.57 -12.53 8.09
C SER A 133 4.15 -11.95 8.14
N THR A 134 3.19 -12.69 8.66
CA THR A 134 1.81 -12.20 8.87
C THR A 134 1.80 -11.02 9.86
N ILE A 135 2.53 -11.13 10.97
CA ILE A 135 2.64 -10.04 11.95
C ILE A 135 3.37 -8.83 11.33
N LEU A 136 4.44 -9.05 10.54
CA LEU A 136 5.12 -7.98 9.83
C LEU A 136 4.17 -7.21 8.90
N GLY A 137 3.22 -7.90 8.26
CA GLY A 137 2.17 -7.28 7.45
C GLY A 137 1.29 -6.30 8.21
N THR A 138 1.15 -6.39 9.54
CA THR A 138 0.39 -5.41 10.31
C THR A 138 1.11 -4.07 10.49
N SER A 139 2.44 -4.04 10.28
CA SER A 139 3.25 -2.84 10.49
C SER A 139 2.84 -1.69 9.58
N TYR A 140 2.50 -1.98 8.30
CA TYR A 140 2.10 -0.93 7.38
C TYR A 140 0.71 -0.35 7.69
N GLN A 141 -0.20 -1.16 8.22
CA GLN A 141 -1.54 -0.68 8.58
C GLN A 141 -1.49 0.21 9.82
N ILE A 142 -0.78 -0.25 10.87
CA ILE A 142 -0.61 0.52 12.10
C ILE A 142 0.25 1.77 11.83
N GLY A 143 1.33 1.62 11.04
CA GLY A 143 2.17 2.73 10.63
C GLY A 143 1.39 3.81 9.88
N ASN A 144 0.53 3.43 8.94
CA ASN A 144 -0.35 4.34 8.22
C ASN A 144 -1.30 5.10 9.17
N SER A 145 -1.96 4.37 10.08
CA SER A 145 -2.88 4.96 11.05
C SER A 145 -2.19 6.01 11.93
N VAL A 146 -1.04 5.67 12.49
CA VAL A 146 -0.28 6.56 13.38
C VAL A 146 0.29 7.75 12.58
N ALA A 147 0.82 7.51 11.38
CA ALA A 147 1.37 8.55 10.52
C ALA A 147 0.30 9.59 10.14
N TRP A 148 -0.88 9.15 9.73
CA TRP A 148 -1.99 10.06 9.42
C TRP A 148 -2.41 10.90 10.62
N LEU A 149 -2.58 10.26 11.77
CA LEU A 149 -3.00 10.95 12.98
C LEU A 149 -1.99 12.02 13.39
N VAL A 150 -0.73 11.63 13.54
CA VAL A 150 0.35 12.53 13.98
C VAL A 150 0.58 13.65 12.98
N SER A 151 0.66 13.34 11.68
CA SER A 151 0.85 14.34 10.63
C SER A 151 -0.32 15.34 10.57
N ALA A 152 -1.57 14.87 10.73
CA ALA A 152 -2.74 15.74 10.69
C ALA A 152 -2.80 16.72 11.87
N PHE A 153 -2.46 16.27 13.08
CA PHE A 153 -2.33 17.17 14.23
C PHE A 153 -1.19 18.18 14.04
N ALA A 154 -0.05 17.73 13.50
CA ALA A 154 1.07 18.60 13.22
C ALA A 154 0.71 19.68 12.18
N VAL A 155 0.09 19.30 11.07
CA VAL A 155 -0.39 20.22 10.02
C VAL A 155 -1.41 21.21 10.59
N GLY A 156 -2.36 20.75 11.38
CA GLY A 156 -3.38 21.61 11.98
C GLY A 156 -2.81 22.64 12.97
N ARG A 157 -1.70 22.32 13.64
CA ARG A 157 -1.09 23.18 14.68
C ARG A 157 -0.01 24.10 14.13
N TRP A 158 0.83 23.62 13.19
CA TRP A 158 2.05 24.32 12.75
C TRP A 158 2.12 24.53 11.22
N GLY A 159 1.05 24.21 10.49
CA GLY A 159 0.99 24.37 9.04
C GLY A 159 1.51 23.13 8.28
N TRP A 160 1.39 23.19 6.95
CA TRP A 160 1.68 22.06 6.06
C TRP A 160 3.13 21.55 6.16
N GLN A 161 4.09 22.45 6.41
CA GLN A 161 5.50 22.09 6.58
C GLN A 161 5.72 21.05 7.67
N ALA A 162 4.96 21.19 8.77
CA ALA A 162 5.08 20.29 9.90
C ALA A 162 4.73 18.84 9.56
N GLY A 163 3.89 18.58 8.55
CA GLY A 163 3.61 17.25 8.06
C GLY A 163 4.84 16.54 7.50
N PHE A 164 5.72 17.27 6.84
CA PHE A 164 6.99 16.75 6.32
C PHE A 164 8.07 16.68 7.43
N TRP A 165 8.22 17.73 8.23
CA TRP A 165 9.27 17.78 9.26
C TRP A 165 9.06 16.74 10.37
N VAL A 166 7.82 16.52 10.79
CA VAL A 166 7.50 15.48 11.76
C VAL A 166 7.81 14.10 11.17
N ALA A 167 7.45 13.85 9.92
CA ALA A 167 7.81 12.62 9.22
C ALA A 167 9.34 12.42 9.20
N SER A 168 10.09 13.47 8.85
CA SER A 168 11.56 13.45 8.84
C SER A 168 12.15 13.06 10.20
N ILE A 169 11.66 13.64 11.29
CA ILE A 169 12.16 13.35 12.66
C ILE A 169 11.98 11.85 12.97
N PHE A 170 10.81 11.27 12.72
CA PHE A 170 10.56 9.84 12.98
C PHE A 170 11.42 8.96 12.10
N LEU A 171 11.52 9.25 10.80
CA LEU A 171 12.33 8.50 9.83
C LEU A 171 13.81 8.54 10.18
N PHE A 172 14.37 9.73 10.44
CA PHE A 172 15.77 9.91 10.78
C PHE A 172 16.14 9.20 12.08
N THR A 173 15.37 9.46 13.14
CA THR A 173 15.59 8.85 14.46
C THR A 173 15.56 7.32 14.35
N ARG A 174 14.58 6.77 13.63
CA ARG A 174 14.48 5.32 13.45
C ARG A 174 15.62 4.77 12.61
N GLY A 175 16.02 5.46 11.55
CA GLY A 175 17.14 5.07 10.69
C GLY A 175 18.45 4.98 11.48
N ILE A 176 18.79 6.00 12.27
CA ILE A 176 19.98 6.02 13.14
C ILE A 176 19.91 4.93 14.21
N LEU A 177 18.77 4.82 14.90
CA LEU A 177 18.60 3.81 15.95
C LEU A 177 18.78 2.39 15.40
N LEU A 178 18.30 2.12 14.19
CA LEU A 178 18.47 0.82 13.55
C LEU A 178 19.94 0.55 13.16
N LEU A 179 20.68 1.56 12.70
CA LEU A 179 22.12 1.44 12.42
C LEU A 179 22.92 1.08 13.66
N ILE A 180 22.59 1.69 14.81
CA ILE A 180 23.28 1.44 16.08
C ILE A 180 22.93 0.06 16.64
N THR A 181 21.66 -0.35 16.52
CA THR A 181 21.14 -1.59 17.12
C THR A 181 21.13 -2.81 16.19
N LYS A 182 21.63 -2.65 14.96
CA LYS A 182 21.64 -3.73 13.97
C LYS A 182 22.41 -4.96 14.45
N PRO A 183 21.90 -6.17 14.18
CA PRO A 183 22.66 -7.38 14.49
C PRO A 183 23.84 -7.55 13.51
N LYS A 184 24.92 -8.16 14.01
CA LYS A 184 26.00 -8.68 13.11
C LYS A 184 25.43 -9.90 12.39
N LEU A 185 25.34 -9.82 11.07
CA LEU A 185 24.88 -10.91 10.21
C LEU A 185 25.98 -11.28 9.24
N GLU A 186 26.22 -12.58 9.10
CA GLU A 186 26.97 -13.12 7.97
C GLU A 186 26.05 -13.12 6.74
N ILE A 187 26.46 -12.45 5.68
CA ILE A 187 25.68 -12.33 4.46
C ILE A 187 26.22 -13.37 3.49
N HIS A 188 25.42 -14.37 3.22
CA HIS A 188 25.69 -15.32 2.15
C HIS A 188 25.08 -14.75 0.85
N PRO A 189 25.90 -14.62 -0.22
CA PRO A 189 25.36 -14.20 -1.52
C PRO A 189 24.30 -15.22 -1.98
N PRO A 190 23.21 -14.75 -2.60
CA PRO A 190 22.16 -15.63 -3.07
C PRO A 190 22.70 -16.59 -4.15
N GLN A 191 22.30 -17.85 -4.07
CA GLN A 191 22.50 -18.77 -5.19
C GLN A 191 21.74 -18.22 -6.41
N LYS A 192 22.41 -18.14 -7.56
CA LYS A 192 21.80 -17.68 -8.82
C LYS A 192 20.64 -18.59 -9.21
N MET A 193 19.44 -18.23 -8.81
CA MET A 193 18.23 -18.81 -9.38
C MET A 193 17.99 -18.17 -10.76
N LYS A 194 18.17 -18.95 -11.83
CA LYS A 194 17.66 -18.58 -13.16
C LYS A 194 16.14 -18.72 -13.09
N ALA A 195 15.46 -17.61 -12.77
CA ALA A 195 14.01 -17.54 -12.88
C ALA A 195 13.64 -17.75 -14.35
N GLN A 196 12.97 -18.87 -14.67
CA GLN A 196 12.38 -19.07 -16.00
C GLN A 196 11.14 -18.19 -16.11
N ILE A 197 11.32 -16.95 -16.56
CA ILE A 197 10.26 -15.95 -16.74
C ILE A 197 9.07 -16.52 -17.54
N LYS A 198 9.35 -17.39 -18.51
CA LYS A 198 8.32 -17.99 -19.35
C LYS A 198 7.27 -18.82 -18.59
N ASN A 199 7.64 -19.43 -17.46
CA ASN A 199 6.72 -20.22 -16.62
C ASN A 199 6.01 -19.36 -15.56
N THR A 200 6.35 -18.08 -15.46
CA THR A 200 5.81 -17.13 -14.49
C THR A 200 4.54 -16.46 -15.02
N LEU A 201 4.41 -16.26 -16.35
CA LEU A 201 3.34 -15.53 -17.00
C LEU A 201 2.22 -16.45 -17.51
N SER A 202 1.59 -17.19 -16.62
CA SER A 202 0.36 -17.92 -16.95
C SER A 202 -0.86 -16.98 -16.97
N PHE A 203 -1.90 -17.34 -17.73
CA PHE A 203 -3.13 -16.56 -17.82
C PHE A 203 -3.74 -16.20 -16.44
N PRO A 204 -3.85 -17.13 -15.47
CA PRO A 204 -4.33 -16.79 -14.12
C PRO A 204 -3.42 -15.79 -13.39
N ILE A 205 -2.10 -15.85 -13.60
CA ILE A 205 -1.15 -14.90 -12.96
C ILE A 205 -1.32 -13.48 -13.53
N VAL A 206 -1.49 -13.36 -14.85
CA VAL A 206 -1.75 -12.05 -15.50
C VAL A 206 -3.06 -11.47 -15.01
N LEU A 207 -4.13 -12.26 -14.94
CA LEU A 207 -5.43 -11.81 -14.40
C LEU A 207 -5.34 -11.42 -12.93
N THR A 208 -4.54 -12.13 -12.14
CA THR A 208 -4.30 -11.77 -10.73
C THR A 208 -3.55 -10.44 -10.64
N GLY A 209 -2.54 -10.22 -11.48
CA GLY A 209 -1.82 -8.94 -11.57
C GLY A 209 -2.74 -7.80 -11.96
N LEU A 210 -3.62 -8.00 -12.94
CA LEU A 210 -4.64 -7.04 -13.33
C LEU A 210 -5.64 -6.77 -12.19
N SER A 211 -6.08 -7.81 -11.48
CA SER A 211 -6.95 -7.66 -10.30
C SER A 211 -6.30 -6.81 -9.23
N LEU A 212 -5.01 -7.03 -8.96
CA LEU A 212 -4.29 -6.23 -7.96
C LEU A 212 -4.04 -4.79 -8.45
N CYS A 213 -3.76 -4.59 -9.74
CA CYS A 213 -3.67 -3.26 -10.35
C CYS A 213 -4.94 -2.45 -10.09
N LEU A 214 -6.08 -3.01 -10.42
CA LEU A 214 -7.39 -2.40 -10.24
C LEU A 214 -7.72 -2.20 -8.74
N LEU A 215 -7.48 -3.21 -7.90
CA LEU A 215 -7.75 -3.09 -6.47
C LEU A 215 -6.86 -2.04 -5.79
N ASN A 216 -5.62 -1.90 -6.23
CA ASN A 216 -4.71 -0.87 -5.74
C ASN A 216 -5.11 0.54 -6.19
N MET A 217 -5.80 0.71 -7.32
CA MET A 217 -6.42 2.00 -7.66
C MET A 217 -7.43 2.42 -6.57
N VAL A 218 -8.23 1.49 -6.07
CA VAL A 218 -9.17 1.77 -4.97
C VAL A 218 -8.40 2.01 -3.67
N ARG A 219 -7.49 1.11 -3.30
CA ARG A 219 -6.76 1.16 -2.04
C ARG A 219 -5.91 2.43 -1.90
N TYR A 220 -5.09 2.73 -2.89
CA TYR A 220 -4.25 3.93 -2.87
C TYR A 220 -5.03 5.19 -3.24
N GLY A 221 -6.15 5.06 -3.96
CA GLY A 221 -7.12 6.12 -4.10
C GLY A 221 -7.65 6.58 -2.75
N VAL A 222 -8.08 5.65 -1.90
CA VAL A 222 -8.47 5.94 -0.51
C VAL A 222 -7.32 6.55 0.28
N ILE A 223 -6.12 5.96 0.22
CA ILE A 223 -4.96 6.44 0.99
C ILE A 223 -4.56 7.87 0.58
N THR A 224 -4.55 8.17 -0.70
CA THR A 224 -4.07 9.46 -1.22
C THR A 224 -5.12 10.56 -1.12
N TRP A 225 -6.39 10.26 -1.41
CA TRP A 225 -7.39 11.27 -1.71
C TRP A 225 -8.49 11.44 -0.65
N ILE A 226 -8.76 10.44 0.20
CA ILE A 226 -9.80 10.57 1.25
C ILE A 226 -9.50 11.69 2.25
N PRO A 227 -8.24 11.97 2.66
CA PRO A 227 -7.99 13.13 3.51
C PRO A 227 -8.46 14.45 2.88
N LEU A 228 -8.20 14.66 1.57
CA LEU A 228 -8.67 15.84 0.84
C LEU A 228 -10.20 15.87 0.71
N TYR A 229 -10.81 14.73 0.33
CA TYR A 229 -12.27 14.62 0.28
C TYR A 229 -12.94 15.00 1.61
N LEU A 230 -12.44 14.50 2.73
CA LEU A 230 -13.00 14.82 4.04
C LEU A 230 -12.79 16.29 4.41
N PHE A 231 -11.64 16.86 4.06
CA PHE A 231 -11.37 18.27 4.27
C PHE A 231 -12.37 19.16 3.51
N GLU A 232 -12.58 18.89 2.22
CA GLU A 232 -13.50 19.63 1.36
C GLU A 232 -14.98 19.40 1.71
N SER A 233 -15.39 18.13 1.84
CA SER A 233 -16.80 17.76 2.07
C SER A 233 -17.33 18.23 3.43
N GLN A 234 -16.47 18.40 4.43
CA GLN A 234 -16.79 18.93 5.75
C GLN A 234 -16.51 20.42 5.87
N ASN A 235 -16.05 21.06 4.79
CA ASN A 235 -15.69 22.50 4.73
C ASN A 235 -14.78 22.92 5.89
N LEU A 236 -13.70 22.15 6.11
CA LEU A 236 -12.79 22.33 7.23
C LEU A 236 -11.76 23.42 6.94
N ALA A 237 -11.34 24.13 7.99
CA ALA A 237 -10.14 24.98 7.95
C ALA A 237 -8.88 24.15 8.24
N VAL A 238 -7.70 24.61 7.78
CA VAL A 238 -6.42 23.92 8.00
C VAL A 238 -6.16 23.61 9.48
N LYS A 239 -6.53 24.52 10.40
CA LYS A 239 -6.45 24.32 11.86
C LYS A 239 -7.25 23.09 12.36
N GLN A 240 -8.20 22.60 11.57
CA GLN A 240 -9.05 21.45 11.89
C GLN A 240 -8.57 20.14 11.27
N MET A 241 -7.39 20.10 10.66
CA MET A 241 -6.82 18.89 10.06
C MET A 241 -6.75 17.70 11.02
N GLY A 242 -6.63 17.94 12.33
CA GLY A 242 -6.74 16.89 13.34
C GLY A 242 -8.04 16.09 13.27
N LYS A 243 -9.17 16.70 12.87
CA LYS A 243 -10.44 15.98 12.65
C LYS A 243 -10.35 15.03 11.47
N VAL A 244 -9.68 15.46 10.38
CA VAL A 244 -9.41 14.58 9.23
C VAL A 244 -8.58 13.39 9.67
N GLY A 245 -7.48 13.64 10.38
CA GLY A 245 -6.60 12.59 10.91
C GLY A 245 -7.34 11.58 11.78
N LEU A 246 -8.22 12.03 12.68
CA LEU A 246 -9.06 11.16 13.51
C LEU A 246 -10.01 10.30 12.68
N ASN A 247 -10.59 10.82 11.61
CA ASN A 247 -11.47 10.05 10.74
C ASN A 247 -10.73 9.01 9.90
N VAL A 248 -9.57 9.37 9.33
CA VAL A 248 -8.85 8.46 8.43
C VAL A 248 -7.99 7.42 9.14
N CYS A 249 -7.47 7.71 10.35
CA CYS A 249 -6.57 6.80 11.05
C CYS A 249 -7.20 5.44 11.39
N PHE A 250 -8.53 5.37 11.51
CA PHE A 250 -9.22 4.12 11.79
C PHE A 250 -9.47 3.26 10.54
N ILE A 251 -9.31 3.78 9.31
CA ILE A 251 -9.51 3.01 8.08
C ILE A 251 -8.56 1.82 8.00
N PRO A 252 -7.22 1.97 8.18
CA PRO A 252 -6.31 0.83 8.18
C PRO A 252 -6.52 -0.11 9.38
N VAL A 253 -6.96 0.40 10.54
CA VAL A 253 -7.32 -0.42 11.71
C VAL A 253 -8.51 -1.32 11.38
N ALA A 254 -9.56 -0.76 10.78
CA ALA A 254 -10.69 -1.54 10.28
C ALA A 254 -10.22 -2.59 9.25
N GLY A 255 -9.22 -2.27 8.43
CA GLY A 255 -8.59 -3.20 7.50
C GLY A 255 -7.89 -4.38 8.19
N VAL A 256 -7.20 -4.15 9.34
CA VAL A 256 -6.66 -5.26 10.17
C VAL A 256 -7.79 -6.17 10.63
N LEU A 257 -8.86 -5.59 11.17
CA LEU A 257 -10.02 -6.36 11.64
C LEU A 257 -10.69 -7.13 10.49
N GLY A 258 -10.83 -6.50 9.31
CA GLY A 258 -11.33 -7.12 8.10
C GLY A 258 -10.48 -8.31 7.65
N THR A 259 -9.15 -8.19 7.66
CA THR A 259 -8.22 -9.29 7.34
C THR A 259 -8.35 -10.44 8.36
N LEU A 260 -8.47 -10.13 9.65
CA LEU A 260 -8.67 -11.14 10.69
C LEU A 260 -10.01 -11.87 10.53
N ALA A 261 -11.09 -11.13 10.27
CA ALA A 261 -12.40 -11.70 9.99
C ALA A 261 -12.37 -12.57 8.73
N TYR A 262 -11.79 -12.08 7.65
CA TYR A 262 -11.59 -12.81 6.41
C TYR A 262 -10.89 -14.16 6.64
N ASN A 263 -9.86 -14.19 7.49
CA ASN A 263 -9.12 -15.43 7.80
C ASN A 263 -9.90 -16.41 8.70
N LYS A 264 -10.83 -15.91 9.52
CA LYS A 264 -11.65 -16.75 10.43
C LYS A 264 -12.87 -17.35 9.75
N ILE A 265 -13.43 -16.70 8.75
CA ILE A 265 -14.64 -17.17 8.04
C ILE A 265 -14.31 -18.44 7.25
N LYS A 266 -15.05 -19.53 7.52
CA LYS A 266 -14.86 -20.84 6.92
C LYS A 266 -15.70 -21.01 5.63
N ILE A 267 -15.48 -20.13 4.65
CA ILE A 267 -16.10 -20.18 3.32
C ILE A 267 -14.98 -20.32 2.30
N ASN A 268 -15.30 -20.81 1.09
CA ASN A 268 -14.35 -20.81 -0.03
C ASN A 268 -13.75 -19.43 -0.21
N ARG A 269 -12.42 -19.35 -0.31
CA ARG A 269 -11.68 -18.07 -0.32
C ARG A 269 -12.01 -17.20 -1.53
N ASP A 270 -12.27 -17.80 -2.67
CA ASP A 270 -12.62 -17.07 -3.89
C ASP A 270 -14.00 -16.44 -3.74
N VAL A 271 -14.99 -17.21 -3.24
CA VAL A 271 -16.34 -16.72 -2.95
C VAL A 271 -16.32 -15.62 -1.90
N LEU A 272 -15.56 -15.80 -0.82
CA LEU A 272 -15.42 -14.78 0.23
C LEU A 272 -14.77 -13.50 -0.32
N THR A 273 -13.79 -13.63 -1.21
CA THR A 273 -13.17 -12.48 -1.90
C THR A 273 -14.20 -11.72 -2.72
N ILE A 274 -15.02 -12.42 -3.51
CA ILE A 274 -16.10 -11.83 -4.32
C ILE A 274 -17.08 -11.06 -3.42
N ILE A 275 -17.53 -11.68 -2.32
CA ILE A 275 -18.45 -11.05 -1.37
C ILE A 275 -17.85 -9.77 -0.80
N PHE A 276 -16.58 -9.81 -0.34
CA PHE A 276 -15.91 -8.64 0.22
C PHE A 276 -15.74 -7.52 -0.82
N LEU A 277 -15.41 -7.85 -2.07
CA LEU A 277 -15.28 -6.87 -3.15
C LEU A 277 -16.64 -6.23 -3.50
N LEU A 278 -17.74 -6.98 -3.51
CA LEU A 278 -19.08 -6.43 -3.73
C LEU A 278 -19.51 -5.53 -2.56
N LEU A 279 -19.24 -5.93 -1.32
CA LEU A 279 -19.51 -5.10 -0.14
C LEU A 279 -18.63 -3.83 -0.12
N LEU A 280 -17.39 -3.91 -0.59
CA LEU A 280 -16.53 -2.75 -0.82
C LEU A 280 -17.14 -1.82 -1.86
N ALA A 281 -17.59 -2.36 -3.01
CA ALA A 281 -18.24 -1.58 -4.06
C ALA A 281 -19.48 -0.83 -3.54
N ILE A 282 -20.33 -1.52 -2.80
CA ILE A 282 -21.51 -0.91 -2.15
C ILE A 282 -21.07 0.20 -1.19
N SER A 283 -20.10 -0.09 -0.30
CA SER A 283 -19.63 0.88 0.69
C SER A 283 -19.13 2.17 0.02
N VAL A 284 -18.26 2.07 -1.01
CA VAL A 284 -17.73 3.28 -1.66
C VAL A 284 -18.78 3.99 -2.52
N ALA A 285 -19.73 3.28 -3.13
CA ALA A 285 -20.81 3.88 -3.92
C ALA A 285 -21.77 4.72 -3.05
N PHE A 286 -21.93 4.40 -1.78
CA PHE A 286 -22.80 5.15 -0.86
C PHE A 286 -22.16 6.43 -0.30
N LEU A 287 -20.83 6.58 -0.37
CA LEU A 287 -20.12 7.73 0.22
C LEU A 287 -20.62 9.10 -0.25
N PRO A 288 -20.95 9.33 -1.54
CA PRO A 288 -21.44 10.64 -1.99
C PRO A 288 -22.77 11.08 -1.36
N PHE A 289 -23.56 10.14 -0.86
CA PHE A 289 -24.93 10.38 -0.38
C PHE A 289 -25.02 10.57 1.14
N VAL A 290 -23.91 10.40 1.86
CA VAL A 290 -23.89 10.43 3.33
C VAL A 290 -22.91 11.46 3.85
N LYS A 291 -23.17 11.96 5.07
CA LYS A 291 -22.34 12.97 5.74
C LYS A 291 -22.12 12.61 7.22
N GLY A 292 -21.19 13.29 7.84
CA GLY A 292 -20.93 13.17 9.28
C GLY A 292 -20.52 11.75 9.70
N LEU A 293 -21.06 11.27 10.83
CA LEU A 293 -20.69 9.98 11.41
C LEU A 293 -20.97 8.80 10.46
N LEU A 294 -22.04 8.87 9.68
CA LEU A 294 -22.38 7.80 8.73
C LEU A 294 -21.33 7.68 7.61
N SER A 295 -20.83 8.80 7.10
CA SER A 295 -19.72 8.81 6.13
C SER A 295 -18.47 8.13 6.71
N THR A 296 -18.11 8.45 7.95
CA THR A 296 -16.99 7.80 8.64
C THR A 296 -17.20 6.30 8.79
N THR A 297 -18.40 5.88 9.22
CA THR A 297 -18.74 4.45 9.36
C THR A 297 -18.60 3.71 8.03
N ILE A 298 -19.08 4.28 6.93
CA ILE A 298 -18.97 3.67 5.60
C ILE A 298 -17.51 3.61 5.13
N LEU A 299 -16.68 4.62 5.43
CA LEU A 299 -15.24 4.56 5.16
C LEU A 299 -14.55 3.42 5.93
N LEU A 300 -14.93 3.20 7.19
CA LEU A 300 -14.41 2.09 7.99
C LEU A 300 -14.84 0.74 7.42
N LEU A 301 -16.10 0.59 6.97
CA LEU A 301 -16.57 -0.61 6.28
C LEU A 301 -15.81 -0.84 4.97
N GLY A 302 -15.56 0.22 4.18
CA GLY A 302 -14.71 0.16 3.00
C GLY A 302 -13.32 -0.36 3.32
N GLY A 303 -12.66 0.18 4.35
CA GLY A 303 -11.38 -0.32 4.85
C GLY A 303 -11.45 -1.79 5.28
N PHE A 304 -12.49 -2.19 6.02
CA PHE A 304 -12.71 -3.56 6.46
C PHE A 304 -12.79 -4.55 5.30
N PHE A 305 -13.56 -4.23 4.26
CA PHE A 305 -13.77 -5.13 3.11
C PHE A 305 -12.61 -5.11 2.10
N LEU A 306 -11.78 -4.08 2.09
CA LEU A 306 -10.68 -3.90 1.13
C LEU A 306 -9.49 -4.83 1.41
N TYR A 307 -9.06 -4.95 2.67
CA TYR A 307 -7.75 -5.54 2.98
C TYR A 307 -7.73 -7.06 2.96
N GLY A 308 -8.84 -7.74 3.23
CA GLY A 308 -8.94 -9.21 3.10
C GLY A 308 -8.64 -9.68 1.66
N PRO A 309 -9.38 -9.21 0.66
CA PRO A 309 -9.11 -9.47 -0.76
C PRO A 309 -7.69 -9.08 -1.19
N HIS A 310 -7.21 -7.92 -0.76
CA HIS A 310 -5.86 -7.47 -1.11
C HIS A 310 -4.78 -8.46 -0.65
N VAL A 311 -4.80 -8.87 0.62
CA VAL A 311 -3.84 -9.85 1.14
C VAL A 311 -3.95 -11.18 0.41
N PHE A 312 -5.16 -11.65 0.13
CA PHE A 312 -5.39 -12.90 -0.59
C PHE A 312 -4.81 -12.88 -2.00
N LEU A 313 -5.05 -11.82 -2.77
CA LEU A 313 -4.53 -11.68 -4.14
C LEU A 313 -3.01 -11.58 -4.20
N VAL A 314 -2.38 -10.94 -3.22
CA VAL A 314 -0.92 -10.78 -3.19
C VAL A 314 -0.21 -12.05 -2.71
N THR A 315 -0.79 -12.80 -1.76
CA THR A 315 -0.06 -13.86 -1.06
C THR A 315 -0.50 -15.26 -1.45
N THR A 316 -1.78 -15.56 -1.29
CA THR A 316 -2.28 -16.95 -1.35
C THR A 316 -2.72 -17.35 -2.75
N PHE A 317 -3.36 -16.43 -3.48
CA PHE A 317 -3.92 -16.72 -4.79
C PHE A 317 -2.87 -17.14 -5.83
N PRO A 318 -1.71 -16.43 -5.94
CA PRO A 318 -0.66 -16.81 -6.88
C PRO A 318 -0.10 -18.20 -6.65
N THR A 319 -0.01 -18.64 -5.40
CA THR A 319 0.60 -19.95 -5.06
C THR A 319 -0.18 -21.15 -5.59
N ARG A 320 -1.40 -20.95 -6.07
CA ARG A 320 -2.25 -21.99 -6.64
C ARG A 320 -1.92 -22.34 -8.10
N PHE A 321 -1.27 -21.39 -8.81
CA PHE A 321 -1.11 -21.43 -10.27
C PHE A 321 0.33 -21.59 -10.72
N VAL A 322 1.26 -21.67 -9.78
CA VAL A 322 2.69 -21.77 -10.08
C VAL A 322 3.40 -22.76 -9.17
N ASP A 323 4.46 -23.35 -9.68
CA ASP A 323 5.35 -24.20 -8.91
C ASP A 323 6.07 -23.39 -7.81
N LYS A 324 6.41 -24.07 -6.71
CA LYS A 324 7.11 -23.45 -5.56
C LYS A 324 8.37 -22.68 -5.96
N GLN A 325 9.04 -23.08 -7.02
CA GLN A 325 10.29 -22.46 -7.50
C GLN A 325 10.08 -21.09 -8.13
N VAL A 326 8.88 -20.79 -8.66
CA VAL A 326 8.57 -19.50 -9.35
C VAL A 326 7.57 -18.63 -8.60
N VAL A 327 7.11 -19.05 -7.41
CA VAL A 327 6.17 -18.28 -6.58
C VAL A 327 6.67 -16.86 -6.32
N ALA A 328 7.94 -16.71 -5.97
CA ALA A 328 8.51 -15.39 -5.67
C ALA A 328 8.49 -14.45 -6.89
N ALA A 329 8.83 -14.97 -8.07
CA ALA A 329 8.80 -14.21 -9.33
C ALA A 329 7.37 -13.82 -9.71
N SER A 330 6.41 -14.73 -9.55
CA SER A 330 4.99 -14.48 -9.84
C SER A 330 4.40 -13.45 -8.87
N THR A 331 4.71 -13.56 -7.59
CA THR A 331 4.26 -12.57 -6.58
C THR A 331 4.86 -11.19 -6.85
N GLY A 332 6.15 -11.13 -7.23
CA GLY A 332 6.81 -9.88 -7.61
C GLY A 332 6.19 -9.22 -8.85
N PHE A 333 5.82 -10.03 -9.86
CA PHE A 333 5.09 -9.55 -11.04
C PHE A 333 3.72 -8.97 -10.66
N ILE A 334 2.95 -9.70 -9.85
CA ILE A 334 1.62 -9.29 -9.40
C ILE A 334 1.70 -7.99 -8.60
N ASP A 335 2.66 -7.88 -7.67
CA ASP A 335 2.85 -6.68 -6.85
C ASP A 335 3.29 -5.48 -7.72
N GLY A 336 4.20 -5.72 -8.68
CA GLY A 336 4.59 -4.70 -9.67
C GLY A 336 3.41 -4.19 -10.49
N MET A 337 2.55 -5.08 -10.99
CA MET A 337 1.29 -4.69 -11.66
C MET A 337 0.39 -3.88 -10.73
N GLY A 338 0.30 -4.25 -9.45
CA GLY A 338 -0.44 -3.52 -8.44
C GLY A 338 0.00 -2.06 -8.32
N TYR A 339 1.31 -1.79 -8.34
CA TYR A 339 1.83 -0.42 -8.26
C TYR A 339 1.59 0.40 -9.52
N ILE A 340 1.45 -0.21 -10.70
CA ILE A 340 0.99 0.51 -11.90
C ILE A 340 -0.38 1.15 -11.64
N GLY A 341 -1.32 0.43 -11.04
CA GLY A 341 -2.62 0.98 -10.63
C GLY A 341 -2.48 2.16 -9.68
N THR A 342 -1.51 2.08 -8.77
CA THR A 342 -1.22 3.17 -7.82
C THR A 342 -0.69 4.43 -8.49
N VAL A 343 0.14 4.30 -9.52
CA VAL A 343 0.60 5.43 -10.35
C VAL A 343 -0.57 6.07 -11.09
N LEU A 344 -1.41 5.25 -11.71
CA LEU A 344 -2.53 5.74 -12.52
C LEU A 344 -3.57 6.50 -11.70
N ILE A 345 -3.87 6.07 -10.47
CA ILE A 345 -4.91 6.70 -9.65
C ILE A 345 -4.57 8.14 -9.25
N GLY A 346 -3.29 8.49 -9.18
CA GLY A 346 -2.85 9.87 -8.94
C GLY A 346 -3.31 10.82 -10.05
N LEU A 347 -3.43 10.36 -11.28
CA LEU A 347 -3.89 11.14 -12.44
C LEU A 347 -5.40 11.01 -12.69
N ILE A 348 -5.96 9.82 -12.48
CA ILE A 348 -7.37 9.54 -12.75
C ILE A 348 -8.29 10.31 -11.80
N VAL A 349 -7.96 10.41 -10.52
CA VAL A 349 -8.83 11.11 -9.54
C VAL A 349 -8.96 12.60 -9.86
N PRO A 350 -7.89 13.38 -10.10
CA PRO A 350 -8.02 14.77 -10.55
C PRO A 350 -8.88 14.92 -11.81
N PHE A 351 -8.70 14.04 -12.79
CA PHE A 351 -9.50 14.03 -14.02
C PHE A 351 -11.00 13.85 -13.72
N LEU A 352 -11.36 12.85 -12.89
CA LEU A 352 -12.75 12.56 -12.54
C LEU A 352 -13.39 13.69 -11.73
N VAL A 353 -12.66 14.29 -10.79
CA VAL A 353 -13.16 15.43 -10.00
C VAL A 353 -13.39 16.64 -10.91
N THR A 354 -12.47 16.94 -11.83
CA THR A 354 -12.62 18.04 -12.78
C THR A 354 -13.79 17.79 -13.73
N LEU A 355 -13.92 16.59 -14.28
CA LEU A 355 -15.02 16.20 -15.16
C LEU A 355 -16.40 16.34 -14.50
N SER A 356 -16.48 16.17 -13.18
CA SER A 356 -17.72 16.30 -12.40
C SER A 356 -17.93 17.70 -11.81
N GLY A 357 -17.21 18.72 -12.28
CA GLY A 357 -17.33 20.08 -11.79
C GLY A 357 -16.93 20.25 -10.32
N GLY A 358 -15.88 19.56 -9.88
CA GLY A 358 -15.37 19.59 -8.50
C GLY A 358 -16.05 18.61 -7.54
N LYS A 359 -16.93 17.73 -8.02
CA LYS A 359 -17.63 16.76 -7.17
C LYS A 359 -16.89 15.43 -7.12
N TRP A 360 -16.87 14.80 -5.96
CA TRP A 360 -16.23 13.50 -5.73
C TRP A 360 -17.07 12.29 -6.15
N THR A 361 -18.31 12.49 -6.56
CA THR A 361 -19.27 11.44 -6.91
C THR A 361 -18.71 10.48 -7.96
N ASN A 362 -18.11 11.00 -9.04
CA ASN A 362 -17.55 10.18 -10.10
C ASN A 362 -16.36 9.34 -9.63
N VAL A 363 -15.58 9.83 -8.67
CA VAL A 363 -14.45 9.08 -8.08
C VAL A 363 -14.96 7.87 -7.32
N PHE A 364 -15.98 8.05 -6.50
CA PHE A 364 -16.56 6.94 -5.70
C PHE A 364 -17.24 5.91 -6.58
N PHE A 365 -18.00 6.33 -7.61
CA PHE A 365 -18.57 5.40 -8.57
C PHE A 365 -17.50 4.67 -9.38
N PHE A 366 -16.43 5.34 -9.78
CA PHE A 366 -15.29 4.71 -10.43
C PHE A 366 -14.67 3.61 -9.54
N TRP A 367 -14.42 3.89 -8.25
CA TRP A 367 -13.91 2.88 -7.33
C TRP A 367 -14.88 1.73 -7.11
N ALA A 368 -16.19 1.99 -7.06
CA ALA A 368 -17.21 0.95 -6.95
C ALA A 368 -17.21 0.04 -8.18
N VAL A 369 -17.22 0.62 -9.38
CA VAL A 369 -17.16 -0.11 -10.65
C VAL A 369 -15.90 -0.96 -10.73
N ILE A 370 -14.73 -0.41 -10.40
CA ILE A 370 -13.47 -1.18 -10.34
C ILE A 370 -13.57 -2.35 -9.38
N SER A 371 -14.15 -2.15 -8.19
CA SER A 371 -14.30 -3.23 -7.20
C SER A 371 -15.17 -4.38 -7.75
N VAL A 372 -16.23 -4.05 -8.50
CA VAL A 372 -17.04 -5.06 -9.21
C VAL A 372 -16.25 -5.75 -10.32
N PHE A 373 -15.46 -5.00 -11.10
CA PHE A 373 -14.61 -5.59 -12.14
C PHE A 373 -13.60 -6.59 -11.55
N VAL A 374 -12.98 -6.26 -10.41
CA VAL A 374 -12.09 -7.21 -9.72
C VAL A 374 -12.86 -8.45 -9.27
N ALA A 375 -14.08 -8.30 -8.75
CA ALA A 375 -14.92 -9.44 -8.38
C ALA A 375 -15.24 -10.33 -9.60
N VAL A 376 -15.52 -9.73 -10.77
CA VAL A 376 -15.74 -10.47 -12.02
C VAL A 376 -14.49 -11.24 -12.46
N ILE A 377 -13.30 -10.59 -12.42
CA ILE A 377 -12.04 -11.27 -12.78
C ILE A 377 -11.77 -12.44 -11.84
N VAL A 378 -11.93 -12.28 -10.53
CA VAL A 378 -11.78 -13.36 -9.55
C VAL A 378 -12.77 -14.50 -9.83
N THR A 379 -14.01 -14.18 -10.22
CA THR A 379 -15.02 -15.17 -10.60
C THR A 379 -14.59 -15.95 -11.83
N ILE A 380 -14.07 -15.28 -12.88
CA ILE A 380 -13.57 -15.94 -14.09
C ILE A 380 -12.44 -16.91 -13.73
N VAL A 381 -11.46 -16.49 -12.95
CA VAL A 381 -10.34 -17.35 -12.54
C VAL A 381 -10.83 -18.52 -11.68
N TYR A 382 -11.81 -18.30 -10.80
CA TYR A 382 -12.43 -19.36 -10.00
C TYR A 382 -13.09 -20.43 -10.87
N ILE A 383 -13.92 -20.02 -11.85
CA ILE A 383 -14.63 -20.96 -12.74
C ILE A 383 -13.66 -21.72 -13.64
N THR A 384 -12.65 -21.07 -14.22
CA THR A 384 -11.66 -21.71 -15.07
C THR A 384 -10.83 -22.74 -14.29
N SER A 385 -10.42 -22.40 -13.06
CA SER A 385 -9.69 -23.35 -12.19
C SER A 385 -10.51 -24.57 -11.77
N PHE A 386 -11.83 -24.44 -11.69
CA PHE A 386 -12.73 -25.57 -11.41
C PHE A 386 -12.86 -26.52 -12.61
N LYS A 387 -12.96 -25.97 -13.84
CA LYS A 387 -13.03 -26.75 -15.07
C LYS A 387 -11.78 -27.61 -15.28
N ASP A 388 -10.60 -27.05 -15.05
CA ASP A 388 -9.33 -27.80 -15.21
C ASP A 388 -9.25 -28.98 -14.23
N LYS A 389 -9.62 -28.79 -12.97
CA LYS A 389 -9.67 -29.89 -11.98
C LYS A 389 -10.66 -30.98 -12.34
N THR A 390 -11.81 -30.65 -12.91
CA THR A 390 -12.84 -31.60 -13.32
C THR A 390 -12.39 -32.39 -14.54
N ILE A 391 -11.72 -31.73 -15.50
CA ILE A 391 -11.17 -32.41 -16.69
C ILE A 391 -10.05 -33.35 -16.28
N ASP A 392 -9.14 -32.98 -15.38
CA ASP A 392 -8.07 -33.85 -14.90
C ASP A 392 -8.63 -35.05 -14.11
N PHE A 393 -9.65 -34.85 -13.28
CA PHE A 393 -10.33 -35.92 -12.58
C PHE A 393 -10.98 -36.95 -13.56
N LEU A 394 -11.64 -36.47 -14.61
CA LEU A 394 -12.25 -37.32 -15.64
C LEU A 394 -11.19 -38.06 -16.49
N ARG A 395 -10.05 -37.42 -16.79
CA ARG A 395 -8.91 -38.04 -17.49
C ARG A 395 -8.25 -39.16 -16.68
N ILE A 396 -8.15 -39.00 -15.36
CA ILE A 396 -7.58 -40.01 -14.46
C ILE A 396 -8.52 -41.22 -14.36
N ASN A 397 -9.83 -40.99 -14.26
CA ASN A 397 -10.82 -42.07 -14.17
C ASN A 397 -11.03 -42.83 -15.50
N ASN A 398 -10.82 -42.20 -16.66
CA ASN A 398 -10.88 -42.88 -17.96
C ASN A 398 -9.61 -43.65 -18.33
N LYS A 399 -8.54 -43.55 -17.49
CA LYS A 399 -7.30 -44.35 -17.65
C LYS A 399 -7.22 -45.54 -16.68
N ARG A 400 -8.22 -45.74 -15.84
CA ARG A 400 -8.44 -46.94 -15.02
C ARG A 400 -9.51 -47.80 -15.63
#